data_adcc1dd12c9fe01e7eeca49d3ff3ca0f
#
_entry.id   adcc1dd12c9fe01e7eeca49d3ff3ca0f
#
_cell.length_a   1.000
_cell.length_b   1.000
_cell.length_c   1.000
_cell.angle_alpha   90.00
_cell.angle_beta   90.00
_cell.angle_gamma   90.00
#
_symmetry.space_group_name_H-M   'P 1'
#
loop_
_entity.id
_entity.type
_entity.pdbx_description
1 polymer ?
#
loop_
_entity_poly.entity_id
_entity_poly.type
_entity_poly.pdbx_seq_one_letter_code
_entity_poly.pdbx_strand_id
1 'polypeptide(L)'
;MLALAALALVLGADAGAPLARSPAPPEQLICLARHYNLTPAFEQGAWVAVLPDGVRVPFDDGKDKSFEQRLDEPDLKDMFLIPYQQGSIRAVETENADPGRIRVESLLVATYGGPAAAATQQIRVRFLGMPVRVHRKIAPGLGRVAARIGKVQKADAGLGRFLRKLSGGYAARNIAGTDRTSAHAFGIAIDLDKSEADYWRWQKLPHWRNRIPQAIVDAFEAEGFIWGGRWYHYDTMHFEYRPELFGPPCRLPFSAVSDTGSR
;
A
#
# COMPACT_ATOMS: atom_id res chain seq x y z
N MET A 1 52.80 41.44 57.72
CA MET A 1 52.62 41.52 56.28
C MET A 1 52.03 40.22 55.81
N LEU A 2 50.69 40.17 55.58
CA LEU A 2 49.98 39.01 55.05
C LEU A 2 49.71 39.25 53.57
N ALA A 3 50.18 38.38 52.72
CA ALA A 3 49.88 38.40 51.29
C ALA A 3 48.63 37.59 51.04
N LEU A 4 47.56 38.23 50.52
CA LEU A 4 46.35 37.57 49.99
C LEU A 4 46.67 37.06 48.56
N ALA A 5 46.59 35.76 48.34
CA ALA A 5 46.57 35.18 47.02
C ALA A 5 45.14 35.14 46.49
N ALA A 6 44.84 35.85 45.41
CA ALA A 6 43.56 35.81 44.72
C ALA A 6 43.50 34.59 43.78
N LEU A 7 42.61 33.69 44.05
CA LEU A 7 42.30 32.52 43.18
C LEU A 7 41.31 32.94 42.11
N ALA A 8 41.75 33.07 40.86
CA ALA A 8 40.91 33.34 39.72
C ALA A 8 40.22 32.05 39.26
N LEU A 9 38.87 31.95 39.44
CA LEU A 9 38.05 30.87 38.94
C LEU A 9 37.74 31.12 37.47
N VAL A 10 38.39 30.38 36.56
CA VAL A 10 38.07 30.39 35.14
C VAL A 10 36.84 29.51 34.92
N LEU A 11 35.69 30.14 34.76
CA LEU A 11 34.47 29.47 34.28
C LEU A 11 34.67 29.21 32.78
N GLY A 12 35.04 28.01 32.42
CA GLY A 12 34.99 27.52 31.03
C GLY A 12 33.52 27.38 30.63
N ALA A 13 33.05 28.27 29.77
CA ALA A 13 31.75 28.08 29.09
C ALA A 13 31.90 26.94 28.08
N ASP A 14 31.38 25.79 28.43
CA ASP A 14 31.22 24.69 27.49
C ASP A 14 30.18 25.16 26.46
N ALA A 15 30.66 25.62 25.31
CA ALA A 15 29.80 25.91 24.16
C ALA A 15 29.25 24.57 23.67
N GLY A 16 28.04 24.23 24.13
CA GLY A 16 27.36 23.03 23.71
C GLY A 16 27.35 22.94 22.18
N ALA A 17 27.91 21.86 21.66
CA ALA A 17 27.89 21.58 20.23
C ALA A 17 26.45 21.69 19.72
N PRO A 18 26.21 22.34 18.56
CA PRO A 18 24.88 22.46 18.01
C PRO A 18 24.29 21.05 17.83
N LEU A 19 23.13 20.77 18.44
CA LEU A 19 22.41 19.52 18.25
C LEU A 19 22.24 19.33 16.74
N ALA A 20 22.91 18.32 16.19
CA ALA A 20 22.80 17.97 14.79
C ALA A 20 21.33 17.74 14.47
N ARG A 21 20.74 18.58 13.60
CA ARG A 21 19.36 18.42 13.17
C ARG A 21 19.23 17.08 12.47
N SER A 22 18.23 16.28 12.88
CA SER A 22 17.89 15.04 12.17
C SER A 22 17.67 15.36 10.67
N PRO A 23 18.11 14.49 9.77
CA PRO A 23 17.80 14.65 8.35
C PRO A 23 16.30 14.72 8.11
N ALA A 24 15.87 15.27 6.98
CA ALA A 24 14.44 15.27 6.62
C ALA A 24 13.96 13.83 6.42
N PRO A 25 12.72 13.50 6.85
CA PRO A 25 12.17 12.17 6.64
C PRO A 25 12.00 11.88 5.14
N PRO A 26 12.18 10.61 4.72
CA PRO A 26 11.87 10.19 3.36
C PRO A 26 10.44 10.54 2.97
N GLU A 27 10.23 11.01 1.75
CA GLU A 27 8.89 11.40 1.26
C GLU A 27 7.89 10.25 1.35
N GLN A 28 8.34 9.02 1.08
CA GLN A 28 7.51 7.81 1.20
C GLN A 28 7.06 7.58 2.65
N LEU A 29 7.93 7.84 3.64
CA LEU A 29 7.57 7.70 5.05
C LEU A 29 6.52 8.76 5.45
N ILE A 30 6.66 9.99 4.94
CA ILE A 30 5.65 11.04 5.12
C ILE A 30 4.33 10.63 4.45
N CYS A 31 4.40 10.04 3.25
CA CYS A 31 3.23 9.52 2.56
C CYS A 31 2.52 8.44 3.39
N LEU A 32 3.26 7.45 3.88
CA LEU A 32 2.70 6.41 4.74
C LEU A 32 2.00 7.02 5.97
N ALA A 33 2.60 8.03 6.62
CA ALA A 33 2.02 8.69 7.78
C ALA A 33 0.68 9.42 7.50
N ARG A 34 0.38 9.74 6.24
CA ARG A 34 -0.90 10.34 5.85
C ARG A 34 -2.03 9.31 5.72
N HIS A 35 -1.68 8.07 5.41
CA HIS A 35 -2.65 7.02 5.12
C HIS A 35 -2.77 5.97 6.23
N TYR A 36 -1.71 5.81 7.01
CA TYR A 36 -1.58 4.77 8.03
C TYR A 36 -1.35 5.35 9.41
N ASN A 37 -1.70 4.60 10.44
CA ASN A 37 -1.48 4.98 11.82
C ASN A 37 0.00 4.76 12.18
N LEU A 38 0.84 5.74 11.91
CA LEU A 38 2.24 5.75 12.29
C LEU A 38 2.76 7.16 12.52
N THR A 39 3.85 7.29 13.25
CA THR A 39 4.61 8.53 13.42
C THR A 39 6.04 8.31 12.94
N PRO A 40 6.56 9.11 11.99
CA PRO A 40 7.96 9.07 11.61
C PRO A 40 8.87 9.45 12.79
N ALA A 41 9.94 8.71 13.02
CA ALA A 41 10.97 9.03 14.00
C ALA A 41 12.37 8.75 13.44
N PHE A 42 13.35 9.57 13.84
CA PHE A 42 14.75 9.34 13.51
C PHE A 42 15.45 8.83 14.77
N GLU A 43 15.83 7.57 14.77
CA GLU A 43 16.41 6.88 15.90
C GLU A 43 17.69 6.16 15.49
N GLN A 44 18.76 6.27 16.27
CA GLN A 44 20.05 5.58 16.03
C GLN A 44 20.61 5.74 14.61
N GLY A 45 20.39 6.92 14.00
CA GLY A 45 20.90 7.21 12.66
C GLY A 45 20.02 6.72 11.51
N ALA A 46 18.84 6.16 11.77
CA ALA A 46 17.92 5.64 10.78
C ALA A 46 16.48 6.16 10.98
N TRP A 47 15.69 6.20 9.89
CA TRP A 47 14.28 6.49 9.93
C TRP A 47 13.46 5.24 10.24
N VAL A 48 12.52 5.37 11.16
CA VAL A 48 11.56 4.33 11.53
C VAL A 48 10.14 4.89 11.54
N ALA A 49 9.15 4.01 11.33
CA ALA A 49 7.76 4.27 11.68
C ALA A 49 7.49 3.74 13.08
N VAL A 50 7.00 4.59 13.97
CA VAL A 50 6.50 4.21 15.29
C VAL A 50 5.00 3.97 15.19
N LEU A 51 4.54 2.75 15.45
CA LEU A 51 3.14 2.36 15.44
C LEU A 51 2.48 2.71 16.79
N PRO A 52 1.11 2.75 16.86
CA PRO A 52 0.40 3.13 18.10
C PRO A 52 0.68 2.23 19.30
N ASP A 53 1.06 0.98 19.09
CA ASP A 53 1.47 0.01 20.12
C ASP A 53 2.94 0.14 20.53
N GLY A 54 3.67 1.11 19.95
CA GLY A 54 5.09 1.33 20.21
C GLY A 54 6.02 0.48 19.37
N VAL A 55 5.51 -0.40 18.50
CA VAL A 55 6.34 -1.17 17.55
C VAL A 55 7.05 -0.22 16.61
N ARG A 56 8.34 -0.45 16.37
CA ARG A 56 9.18 0.29 15.46
C ARG A 56 9.44 -0.52 14.21
N VAL A 57 9.06 0.04 13.07
CA VAL A 57 9.28 -0.58 11.76
C VAL A 57 10.33 0.24 11.02
N PRO A 58 11.47 -0.33 10.61
CA PRO A 58 12.49 0.40 9.87
C PRO A 58 11.93 0.87 8.52
N PHE A 59 12.32 2.10 8.12
CA PHE A 59 12.01 2.57 6.77
C PHE A 59 12.84 1.78 5.74
N ASP A 60 14.11 1.57 6.03
CA ASP A 60 15.08 0.80 5.23
C ASP A 60 15.94 0.00 6.22
N ASP A 61 15.90 -1.31 6.15
CA ASP A 61 16.70 -2.18 7.03
C ASP A 61 18.11 -2.46 6.47
N GLY A 62 18.43 -1.88 5.30
CA GLY A 62 19.75 -1.98 4.65
C GLY A 62 20.06 -3.35 4.07
N LYS A 63 19.13 -4.31 4.09
CA LYS A 63 19.34 -5.65 3.55
C LYS A 63 19.06 -5.69 2.05
N ASP A 64 19.87 -6.43 1.32
CA ASP A 64 19.53 -6.86 -0.04
C ASP A 64 18.68 -8.12 0.03
N LYS A 65 17.44 -8.04 -0.48
CA LYS A 65 16.40 -9.07 -0.35
C LYS A 65 15.97 -9.58 -1.72
N SER A 66 15.77 -10.89 -1.87
CA SER A 66 15.06 -11.45 -3.01
C SER A 66 13.59 -11.00 -3.01
N PHE A 67 12.88 -11.25 -4.10
CA PHE A 67 11.44 -10.93 -4.16
C PHE A 67 10.65 -11.67 -3.08
N GLU A 68 10.92 -12.95 -2.87
CA GLU A 68 10.28 -13.78 -1.84
C GLU A 68 10.57 -13.26 -0.44
N GLN A 69 11.83 -12.90 -0.16
CA GLN A 69 12.19 -12.31 1.14
C GLN A 69 11.48 -10.98 1.38
N ARG A 70 11.31 -10.15 0.34
CA ARG A 70 10.51 -8.91 0.47
C ARG A 70 9.03 -9.16 0.69
N LEU A 71 8.50 -10.27 0.21
CA LEU A 71 7.11 -10.65 0.50
C LEU A 71 6.91 -11.08 1.96
N ASP A 72 7.90 -11.72 2.58
CA ASP A 72 7.80 -12.32 3.91
C ASP A 72 8.34 -11.39 5.02
N GLU A 73 9.43 -10.67 4.74
CA GLU A 73 10.11 -9.77 5.69
C GLU A 73 10.37 -8.37 5.09
N PRO A 74 9.34 -7.65 4.62
CA PRO A 74 9.52 -6.33 4.04
C PRO A 74 9.86 -5.27 5.08
N ASP A 75 10.66 -4.28 4.71
CA ASP A 75 10.66 -2.97 5.33
C ASP A 75 9.69 -2.00 4.63
N LEU A 76 9.58 -0.76 5.11
CA LEU A 76 8.63 0.19 4.53
C LEU A 76 9.04 0.68 3.14
N LYS A 77 10.33 0.75 2.83
CA LYS A 77 10.87 1.14 1.52
C LYS A 77 10.56 0.08 0.47
N ASP A 78 10.60 -1.19 0.85
CA ASP A 78 10.27 -2.31 -0.03
C ASP A 78 8.87 -2.20 -0.64
N MET A 79 7.90 -1.61 0.09
CA MET A 79 6.52 -1.41 -0.39
C MET A 79 6.44 -0.57 -1.67
N PHE A 80 7.46 0.24 -1.97
CA PHE A 80 7.50 1.18 -3.10
C PHE A 80 8.40 0.73 -4.26
N LEU A 81 9.10 -0.39 -4.14
CA LEU A 81 10.08 -0.85 -5.14
C LEU A 81 9.44 -1.17 -6.50
N ILE A 82 8.19 -1.61 -6.50
CA ILE A 82 7.44 -1.89 -7.72
C ILE A 82 6.38 -0.81 -7.87
N PRO A 83 6.58 0.20 -8.75
CA PRO A 83 5.67 1.31 -8.88
C PRO A 83 4.33 0.87 -9.50
N TYR A 84 3.22 1.31 -8.91
CA TYR A 84 1.90 1.12 -9.48
C TYR A 84 1.68 2.09 -10.65
N GLN A 85 1.50 1.55 -11.86
CA GLN A 85 1.32 2.35 -13.07
C GLN A 85 -0.16 2.43 -13.43
N GLN A 86 -0.72 3.64 -13.36
CA GLN A 86 -2.06 3.95 -13.85
C GLN A 86 -2.08 4.14 -15.38
N GLY A 87 -3.27 4.32 -15.94
CA GLY A 87 -3.48 4.60 -17.36
C GLY A 87 -4.00 3.37 -18.11
N SER A 88 -3.81 3.34 -19.42
CA SER A 88 -4.35 2.28 -20.29
C SER A 88 -3.96 0.89 -19.80
N ILE A 89 -4.93 -0.02 -19.79
CA ILE A 89 -4.70 -1.43 -19.45
C ILE A 89 -3.72 -2.04 -20.44
N ARG A 90 -2.68 -2.68 -19.92
CA ARG A 90 -1.64 -3.38 -20.70
C ARG A 90 -1.29 -4.69 -20.04
N ALA A 91 -0.82 -5.65 -20.84
CA ALA A 91 -0.25 -6.89 -20.33
C ALA A 91 0.97 -6.59 -19.44
N VAL A 92 1.13 -7.37 -18.36
CA VAL A 92 2.30 -7.33 -17.49
C VAL A 92 3.14 -8.57 -17.80
N GLU A 93 4.32 -8.34 -18.38
CA GLU A 93 5.22 -9.41 -18.85
C GLU A 93 6.43 -9.60 -17.94
N THR A 94 6.78 -8.57 -17.16
CA THR A 94 7.92 -8.64 -16.24
C THR A 94 7.56 -9.53 -15.05
N GLU A 95 8.33 -10.59 -14.86
CA GLU A 95 8.16 -11.52 -13.74
C GLU A 95 8.21 -10.79 -12.40
N ASN A 96 7.30 -11.16 -11.49
CA ASN A 96 7.18 -10.59 -10.15
C ASN A 96 6.85 -9.07 -10.12
N ALA A 97 6.48 -8.46 -11.24
CA ALA A 97 5.97 -7.09 -11.27
C ALA A 97 4.54 -7.04 -10.69
N ASP A 98 4.45 -7.15 -9.38
CA ASP A 98 3.20 -7.20 -8.61
C ASP A 98 3.11 -5.99 -7.64
N PRO A 99 2.89 -4.75 -8.12
CA PRO A 99 2.86 -3.56 -7.28
C PRO A 99 1.81 -3.66 -6.16
N GLY A 100 2.24 -3.37 -4.92
CA GLY A 100 1.40 -3.46 -3.73
C GLY A 100 1.32 -4.85 -3.09
N ARG A 101 1.92 -5.87 -3.67
CA ARG A 101 2.02 -7.20 -3.05
C ARG A 101 3.01 -7.25 -1.89
N ILE A 102 4.09 -6.49 -1.98
CA ILE A 102 5.02 -6.28 -0.87
C ILE A 102 4.37 -5.31 0.10
N ARG A 103 4.16 -5.74 1.35
CA ARG A 103 3.49 -4.92 2.36
C ARG A 103 3.89 -5.32 3.77
N VAL A 104 4.14 -4.33 4.61
CA VAL A 104 4.42 -4.51 6.03
C VAL A 104 3.10 -4.80 6.76
N GLU A 105 2.93 -6.03 7.23
CA GLU A 105 1.67 -6.48 7.84
C GLU A 105 1.37 -5.75 9.15
N SER A 106 2.37 -5.47 9.98
CA SER A 106 2.19 -4.70 11.23
C SER A 106 1.61 -3.30 10.99
N LEU A 107 1.95 -2.66 9.87
CA LEU A 107 1.37 -1.38 9.46
C LEU A 107 -0.13 -1.51 9.14
N LEU A 108 -0.53 -2.57 8.44
CA LEU A 108 -1.93 -2.85 8.13
C LEU A 108 -2.70 -3.20 9.41
N VAL A 109 -2.11 -4.00 10.31
CA VAL A 109 -2.68 -4.35 11.62
C VAL A 109 -2.91 -3.08 12.46
N ALA A 110 -1.92 -2.18 12.55
CA ALA A 110 -2.04 -0.94 13.31
C ALA A 110 -3.12 0.01 12.76
N THR A 111 -3.41 -0.09 11.46
CA THR A 111 -4.33 0.83 10.77
C THR A 111 -5.74 0.30 10.63
N TYR A 112 -5.87 -1.00 10.37
CA TYR A 112 -7.16 -1.65 10.09
C TYR A 112 -7.58 -2.67 11.17
N GLY A 113 -6.71 -2.93 12.15
CA GLY A 113 -6.88 -3.97 13.16
C GLY A 113 -6.37 -5.33 12.68
N GLY A 114 -5.79 -6.11 13.61
CA GLY A 114 -5.45 -7.51 13.36
C GLY A 114 -6.70 -8.38 13.15
N PRO A 115 -6.58 -9.65 12.77
CA PRO A 115 -7.71 -10.49 12.34
C PRO A 115 -8.93 -10.48 13.25
N ALA A 116 -8.75 -10.52 14.57
CA ALA A 116 -9.85 -10.45 15.54
C ALA A 116 -10.45 -9.03 15.65
N ALA A 117 -9.60 -8.00 15.72
CA ALA A 117 -10.03 -6.59 15.83
C ALA A 117 -10.60 -6.07 14.51
N ALA A 118 -10.09 -6.52 13.37
CA ALA A 118 -10.63 -6.18 12.06
C ALA A 118 -12.10 -6.53 11.92
N ALA A 119 -12.55 -7.65 12.51
CA ALA A 119 -13.96 -8.06 12.46
C ALA A 119 -14.91 -7.01 13.05
N THR A 120 -14.50 -6.28 14.11
CA THR A 120 -15.29 -5.24 14.77
C THR A 120 -15.29 -3.92 14.00
N GLN A 121 -14.31 -3.70 13.10
CA GLN A 121 -14.20 -2.51 12.27
C GLN A 121 -14.94 -2.64 10.94
N GLN A 122 -15.50 -3.82 10.65
CA GLN A 122 -16.26 -4.07 9.43
C GLN A 122 -17.67 -3.53 9.54
N ILE A 123 -18.09 -2.83 8.50
CA ILE A 123 -19.48 -2.39 8.35
C ILE A 123 -20.11 -2.99 7.09
N ARG A 124 -21.44 -3.15 7.11
CA ARG A 124 -22.20 -3.48 5.92
C ARG A 124 -22.52 -2.22 5.14
N VAL A 125 -22.15 -2.22 3.87
CA VAL A 125 -22.51 -1.15 2.92
C VAL A 125 -23.20 -1.75 1.69
N ARG A 126 -23.90 -0.91 0.92
CA ARG A 126 -24.36 -1.29 -0.41
C ARG A 126 -23.36 -0.75 -1.44
N PHE A 127 -22.75 -1.68 -2.18
CA PHE A 127 -21.90 -1.35 -3.30
C PHE A 127 -22.58 -1.83 -4.59
N LEU A 128 -22.88 -0.90 -5.50
CA LEU A 128 -23.61 -1.19 -6.74
C LEU A 128 -24.92 -1.96 -6.50
N GLY A 129 -25.66 -1.61 -5.42
CA GLY A 129 -26.89 -2.27 -5.02
C GLY A 129 -26.73 -3.55 -4.18
N MET A 130 -25.55 -4.13 -4.13
CA MET A 130 -25.29 -5.40 -3.43
C MET A 130 -24.72 -5.16 -2.02
N PRO A 131 -25.13 -5.97 -1.02
CA PRO A 131 -24.58 -5.87 0.32
C PRO A 131 -23.15 -6.43 0.34
N VAL A 132 -22.22 -5.71 0.95
CA VAL A 132 -20.83 -6.16 1.16
C VAL A 132 -20.35 -5.71 2.54
N ARG A 133 -19.47 -6.49 3.16
CA ARG A 133 -18.76 -6.11 4.39
C ARG A 133 -17.39 -5.58 4.02
N VAL A 134 -17.06 -4.39 4.51
CA VAL A 134 -15.76 -3.73 4.29
C VAL A 134 -15.34 -2.99 5.54
N HIS A 135 -14.05 -2.68 5.65
CA HIS A 135 -13.55 -1.84 6.73
C HIS A 135 -14.14 -0.41 6.62
N ARG A 136 -14.54 0.18 7.76
CA ARG A 136 -15.19 1.50 7.81
C ARG A 136 -14.38 2.61 7.13
N LYS A 137 -13.05 2.53 7.18
CA LYS A 137 -12.16 3.53 6.55
C LYS A 137 -12.29 3.58 5.03
N ILE A 138 -12.56 2.47 4.36
CA ILE A 138 -12.66 2.43 2.89
C ILE A 138 -14.08 2.69 2.38
N ALA A 139 -15.09 2.61 3.24
CA ALA A 139 -16.49 2.72 2.83
C ALA A 139 -16.82 4.02 2.08
N PRO A 140 -16.33 5.21 2.49
CA PRO A 140 -16.58 6.45 1.74
C PRO A 140 -15.99 6.42 0.32
N GLY A 141 -14.73 5.92 0.17
CA GLY A 141 -14.08 5.75 -1.15
C GLY A 141 -14.86 4.79 -2.03
N LEU A 142 -15.28 3.64 -1.46
CA LEU A 142 -16.09 2.66 -2.19
C LEU A 142 -17.44 3.24 -2.65
N GLY A 143 -18.05 4.10 -1.86
CA GLY A 143 -19.27 4.84 -2.26
C GLY A 143 -19.02 5.75 -3.46
N ARG A 144 -17.87 6.43 -3.52
CA ARG A 144 -17.49 7.26 -4.68
C ARG A 144 -17.18 6.40 -5.91
N VAL A 145 -16.52 5.24 -5.74
CA VAL A 145 -16.37 4.25 -6.83
C VAL A 145 -17.71 3.87 -7.42
N ALA A 146 -18.69 3.52 -6.57
CA ALA A 146 -20.04 3.17 -7.03
C ALA A 146 -20.71 4.32 -7.80
N ALA A 147 -20.55 5.56 -7.35
CA ALA A 147 -21.10 6.73 -8.03
C ALA A 147 -20.43 6.95 -9.41
N ARG A 148 -19.10 6.76 -9.53
CA ARG A 148 -18.37 6.84 -10.79
C ARG A 148 -18.82 5.76 -11.77
N ILE A 149 -18.87 4.50 -11.32
CA ILE A 149 -19.34 3.37 -12.11
C ILE A 149 -20.78 3.60 -12.58
N GLY A 150 -21.66 4.09 -11.71
CA GLY A 150 -23.04 4.39 -12.08
C GLY A 150 -23.18 5.44 -13.18
N LYS A 151 -22.24 6.39 -13.27
CA LYS A 151 -22.22 7.37 -14.38
C LYS A 151 -21.82 6.71 -15.71
N VAL A 152 -20.74 5.92 -15.72
CA VAL A 152 -20.25 5.28 -16.94
C VAL A 152 -21.21 4.17 -17.40
N GLN A 153 -21.86 3.47 -16.50
CA GLN A 153 -22.85 2.43 -16.82
C GLN A 153 -24.09 2.98 -17.53
N LYS A 154 -24.46 4.26 -17.29
CA LYS A 154 -25.53 4.92 -18.05
C LYS A 154 -25.18 5.10 -19.52
N ALA A 155 -23.90 5.29 -19.83
CA ALA A 155 -23.40 5.42 -21.19
C ALA A 155 -23.11 4.07 -21.85
N ASP A 156 -22.75 3.04 -21.06
CA ASP A 156 -22.45 1.69 -21.54
C ASP A 156 -23.10 0.63 -20.65
N ALA A 157 -24.28 0.17 -21.06
CA ALA A 157 -25.03 -0.88 -20.37
C ALA A 157 -24.27 -2.23 -20.31
N GLY A 158 -23.32 -2.47 -21.23
CA GLY A 158 -22.50 -3.69 -21.29
C GLY A 158 -21.63 -3.88 -20.05
N LEU A 159 -21.31 -2.80 -19.33
CA LEU A 159 -20.58 -2.85 -18.05
C LEU A 159 -21.35 -3.63 -16.97
N GLY A 160 -22.68 -3.72 -17.08
CA GLY A 160 -23.54 -4.38 -16.09
C GLY A 160 -23.15 -5.84 -15.83
N ARG A 161 -22.63 -6.57 -16.82
CA ARG A 161 -22.25 -7.98 -16.66
C ARG A 161 -21.15 -8.19 -15.59
N PHE A 162 -20.18 -7.30 -15.51
CA PHE A 162 -19.07 -7.36 -14.54
C PHE A 162 -19.50 -7.02 -13.12
N LEU A 163 -20.68 -6.41 -12.98
CA LEU A 163 -21.18 -5.79 -11.77
C LEU A 163 -22.44 -6.48 -11.22
N ARG A 164 -22.79 -7.67 -11.76
CA ARG A 164 -24.02 -8.39 -11.36
C ARG A 164 -23.93 -9.00 -9.97
N LYS A 165 -22.74 -9.39 -9.56
CA LYS A 165 -22.47 -9.92 -8.22
C LYS A 165 -21.07 -9.55 -7.78
N LEU A 166 -20.82 -9.58 -6.48
CA LEU A 166 -19.50 -9.50 -5.88
C LEU A 166 -19.06 -10.91 -5.47
N SER A 167 -17.81 -11.25 -5.77
CA SER A 167 -17.22 -12.52 -5.38
C SER A 167 -16.49 -12.43 -4.05
N GLY A 168 -16.14 -11.22 -3.56
CA GLY A 168 -15.45 -11.02 -2.30
C GLY A 168 -15.61 -9.62 -1.71
N GLY A 169 -15.56 -9.57 -0.40
CA GLY A 169 -15.41 -8.43 0.48
C GLY A 169 -14.60 -8.89 1.68
N TYR A 170 -14.98 -8.50 2.92
CA TYR A 170 -14.30 -8.99 4.11
C TYR A 170 -14.38 -10.52 4.24
N ALA A 171 -13.22 -11.15 4.39
CA ALA A 171 -13.07 -12.57 4.66
C ALA A 171 -11.81 -12.81 5.49
N ALA A 172 -11.95 -13.29 6.72
CA ALA A 172 -10.84 -13.61 7.62
C ALA A 172 -10.09 -14.85 7.11
N ARG A 173 -9.07 -14.65 6.27
CA ARG A 173 -8.28 -15.72 5.66
C ARG A 173 -6.88 -15.22 5.28
N ASN A 174 -5.95 -16.14 5.12
CA ASN A 174 -4.66 -15.87 4.50
C ASN A 174 -4.76 -15.89 2.96
N ILE A 175 -3.72 -15.39 2.32
CA ILE A 175 -3.51 -15.55 0.87
C ILE A 175 -3.29 -17.03 0.60
N ALA A 176 -4.00 -17.58 -0.40
CA ALA A 176 -3.94 -18.99 -0.72
C ALA A 176 -2.49 -19.48 -0.94
N GLY A 177 -2.09 -20.52 -0.16
CA GLY A 177 -0.75 -21.11 -0.21
C GLY A 177 0.34 -20.30 0.49
N THR A 178 -0.02 -19.39 1.40
CA THR A 178 0.92 -18.59 2.21
C THR A 178 0.38 -18.37 3.63
N ASP A 179 1.26 -17.99 4.56
CA ASP A 179 0.88 -17.56 5.92
C ASP A 179 0.55 -16.06 6.01
N ARG A 180 0.66 -15.31 4.91
CA ARG A 180 0.42 -13.88 4.87
C ARG A 180 -1.08 -13.57 4.89
N THR A 181 -1.47 -12.61 5.71
CA THR A 181 -2.87 -12.18 5.85
C THR A 181 -3.39 -11.59 4.53
N SER A 182 -4.56 -12.01 4.08
CA SER A 182 -5.20 -11.45 2.88
C SER A 182 -5.66 -10.00 3.10
N ALA A 183 -5.64 -9.16 2.07
CA ALA A 183 -6.27 -7.84 2.08
C ALA A 183 -7.77 -7.89 2.43
N HIS A 184 -8.44 -8.98 2.06
CA HIS A 184 -9.81 -9.24 2.47
C HIS A 184 -9.97 -9.40 3.97
N ALA A 185 -8.97 -9.94 4.68
CA ALA A 185 -9.04 -10.09 6.13
C ALA A 185 -8.94 -8.74 6.88
N PHE A 186 -8.39 -7.73 6.25
CA PHE A 186 -8.43 -6.35 6.72
C PHE A 186 -9.72 -5.62 6.28
N GLY A 187 -10.49 -6.20 5.37
CA GLY A 187 -11.70 -5.60 4.79
C GLY A 187 -11.40 -4.44 3.84
N ILE A 188 -10.22 -4.41 3.25
CA ILE A 188 -9.76 -3.36 2.33
C ILE A 188 -9.78 -3.79 0.87
N ALA A 189 -10.29 -4.97 0.56
CA ALA A 189 -10.38 -5.50 -0.79
C ALA A 189 -11.81 -5.85 -1.20
N ILE A 190 -12.07 -5.73 -2.51
CA ILE A 190 -13.31 -6.10 -3.19
C ILE A 190 -12.97 -6.94 -4.40
N ASP A 191 -13.67 -8.08 -4.54
CA ASP A 191 -13.64 -8.88 -5.75
C ASP A 191 -14.95 -8.71 -6.52
N LEU A 192 -14.86 -8.30 -7.77
CA LEU A 192 -15.97 -8.27 -8.71
C LEU A 192 -16.39 -9.70 -9.11
N ASP A 193 -17.32 -9.82 -10.05
CA ASP A 193 -17.81 -11.12 -10.52
C ASP A 193 -16.68 -11.96 -11.13
N LYS A 194 -16.28 -13.02 -10.43
CA LYS A 194 -15.22 -13.93 -10.87
C LYS A 194 -15.55 -14.64 -12.20
N SER A 195 -16.81 -14.76 -12.58
CA SER A 195 -17.18 -15.37 -13.85
C SER A 195 -16.83 -14.50 -15.04
N GLU A 196 -16.64 -13.19 -14.84
CA GLU A 196 -16.26 -12.19 -15.83
C GLU A 196 -14.78 -11.75 -15.69
N ALA A 197 -14.01 -12.44 -14.87
CA ALA A 197 -12.63 -12.08 -14.55
C ALA A 197 -11.65 -13.21 -14.93
N ASP A 198 -10.38 -12.90 -14.86
CA ASP A 198 -9.29 -13.82 -15.15
C ASP A 198 -8.33 -13.84 -13.94
N TYR A 199 -7.81 -15.05 -13.62
CA TYR A 199 -6.89 -15.26 -12.51
C TYR A 199 -5.76 -16.19 -12.96
N TRP A 200 -4.52 -15.81 -12.69
CA TRP A 200 -3.34 -16.48 -13.19
C TRP A 200 -3.27 -17.99 -12.82
N ARG A 201 -3.76 -18.38 -11.63
CA ARG A 201 -3.76 -19.80 -11.19
C ARG A 201 -4.82 -20.67 -11.86
N TRP A 202 -5.74 -20.12 -12.62
CA TRP A 202 -6.73 -20.92 -13.33
C TRP A 202 -6.20 -21.52 -14.63
N GLN A 203 -4.96 -21.19 -14.98
CA GLN A 203 -4.33 -21.64 -16.22
C GLN A 203 -3.06 -22.43 -15.94
N LYS A 204 -2.80 -23.48 -16.77
CA LYS A 204 -1.58 -24.28 -16.68
C LYS A 204 -0.32 -23.50 -17.09
N LEU A 205 -0.45 -22.63 -18.07
CA LEU A 205 0.58 -21.69 -18.53
C LEU A 205 -0.04 -20.29 -18.49
N PRO A 206 0.26 -19.48 -17.49
CA PRO A 206 -0.36 -18.20 -17.32
C PRO A 206 0.14 -17.23 -18.40
N HIS A 207 -0.73 -16.89 -19.35
CA HIS A 207 -0.60 -15.71 -20.19
C HIS A 207 -1.50 -14.64 -19.61
N TRP A 208 -0.98 -13.44 -19.46
CA TRP A 208 -1.76 -12.32 -18.96
C TRP A 208 -3.05 -12.15 -19.77
N ARG A 209 -4.17 -12.05 -19.06
CA ARG A 209 -5.51 -11.89 -19.64
C ARG A 209 -6.31 -10.90 -18.82
N ASN A 210 -7.20 -10.20 -19.51
CA ASN A 210 -8.14 -9.31 -18.85
C ASN A 210 -9.44 -9.19 -19.66
N ARG A 211 -10.55 -9.19 -18.95
CA ARG A 211 -11.87 -8.85 -19.47
C ARG A 211 -12.47 -7.61 -18.83
N ILE A 212 -11.90 -7.17 -17.68
CA ILE A 212 -12.42 -6.00 -16.93
C ILE A 212 -12.19 -4.73 -17.76
N PRO A 213 -13.26 -3.94 -18.01
CA PRO A 213 -13.17 -2.71 -18.79
C PRO A 213 -12.37 -1.61 -18.08
N GLN A 214 -11.63 -0.80 -18.87
CA GLN A 214 -10.86 0.35 -18.40
C GLN A 214 -11.68 1.27 -17.48
N ALA A 215 -12.91 1.58 -17.85
CA ALA A 215 -13.76 2.51 -17.09
C ALA A 215 -14.06 2.03 -15.66
N ILE A 216 -14.10 0.71 -15.42
CA ILE A 216 -14.24 0.15 -14.08
C ILE A 216 -12.91 0.33 -13.31
N VAL A 217 -11.78 0.02 -13.94
CA VAL A 217 -10.45 0.19 -13.33
C VAL A 217 -10.22 1.65 -12.95
N ASP A 218 -10.48 2.58 -13.87
CA ASP A 218 -10.34 4.03 -13.64
C ASP A 218 -11.18 4.51 -12.44
N ALA A 219 -12.40 3.98 -12.29
CA ALA A 219 -13.28 4.35 -11.20
C ALA A 219 -12.72 3.97 -9.83
N PHE A 220 -12.10 2.80 -9.72
CA PHE A 220 -11.45 2.32 -8.50
C PHE A 220 -10.12 3.04 -8.25
N GLU A 221 -9.28 3.19 -9.26
CA GLU A 221 -7.98 3.86 -9.15
C GLU A 221 -8.12 5.32 -8.73
N ALA A 222 -9.16 6.01 -9.21
CA ALA A 222 -9.46 7.39 -8.82
C ALA A 222 -9.77 7.56 -7.31
N GLU A 223 -10.05 6.47 -6.61
CA GLU A 223 -10.37 6.44 -5.18
C GLU A 223 -9.30 5.72 -4.34
N GLY A 224 -8.11 5.48 -4.92
CA GLY A 224 -6.97 4.89 -4.22
C GLY A 224 -6.99 3.36 -4.10
N PHE A 225 -7.76 2.68 -4.94
CA PHE A 225 -7.73 1.23 -5.03
C PHE A 225 -6.82 0.79 -6.16
N ILE A 226 -5.81 -0.02 -5.86
CA ILE A 226 -5.04 -0.72 -6.89
C ILE A 226 -5.85 -1.86 -7.47
N TRP A 227 -5.54 -2.25 -8.69
CA TRP A 227 -6.18 -3.34 -9.40
C TRP A 227 -5.22 -4.50 -9.65
N GLY A 228 -5.63 -5.72 -9.28
CA GLY A 228 -4.82 -6.92 -9.43
C GLY A 228 -4.56 -7.34 -10.89
N GLY A 229 -5.23 -6.73 -11.86
CA GLY A 229 -4.92 -6.91 -13.28
C GLY A 229 -3.63 -6.20 -13.72
N ARG A 230 -3.04 -5.35 -12.88
CA ARG A 230 -1.71 -4.74 -13.11
C ARG A 230 -0.57 -5.54 -12.50
N TRP A 231 -0.83 -6.78 -12.15
CA TRP A 231 0.16 -7.71 -11.63
C TRP A 231 0.61 -8.72 -12.69
N TYR A 232 1.84 -9.16 -12.61
CA TYR A 232 2.32 -10.32 -13.36
C TYR A 232 1.51 -11.57 -12.97
N HIS A 233 1.32 -11.77 -11.66
CA HIS A 233 0.40 -12.76 -11.11
C HIS A 233 -1.02 -12.20 -11.05
N TYR A 234 -1.58 -11.90 -12.20
CA TYR A 234 -2.84 -11.16 -12.35
C TYR A 234 -4.04 -11.80 -11.63
N ASP A 235 -4.83 -10.94 -11.04
CA ASP A 235 -6.12 -11.23 -10.40
C ASP A 235 -7.10 -10.11 -10.79
N THR A 236 -7.76 -10.27 -11.94
CA THR A 236 -8.49 -9.14 -12.54
C THR A 236 -9.81 -8.81 -11.87
N MET A 237 -10.33 -9.69 -10.98
CA MET A 237 -11.47 -9.36 -10.15
C MET A 237 -11.11 -8.50 -8.94
N HIS A 238 -9.85 -8.54 -8.49
CA HIS A 238 -9.37 -8.01 -7.23
C HIS A 238 -9.03 -6.52 -7.29
N PHE A 239 -9.63 -5.74 -6.37
CA PHE A 239 -9.31 -4.34 -6.10
C PHE A 239 -8.97 -4.19 -4.62
N GLU A 240 -7.84 -3.55 -4.30
CA GLU A 240 -7.33 -3.38 -2.94
C GLU A 240 -7.04 -1.92 -2.64
N TYR A 241 -7.53 -1.39 -1.52
CA TYR A 241 -7.30 0.00 -1.12
C TYR A 241 -5.86 0.21 -0.65
N ARG A 242 -5.07 0.89 -1.46
CA ARG A 242 -3.64 1.17 -1.26
C ARG A 242 -3.31 2.59 -1.73
N PRO A 243 -3.84 3.60 -1.03
CA PRO A 243 -3.74 5.00 -1.49
C PRO A 243 -2.30 5.52 -1.54
N GLU A 244 -1.39 4.94 -0.77
CA GLU A 244 0.04 5.28 -0.76
C GLU A 244 0.75 4.97 -2.09
N LEU A 245 0.16 4.18 -2.95
CA LEU A 245 0.75 3.83 -4.25
C LEU A 245 0.36 4.81 -5.37
N PHE A 246 -0.44 5.85 -5.03
CA PHE A 246 -0.93 6.85 -6.00
C PHE A 246 -0.34 8.23 -5.74
N GLY A 247 0.13 8.88 -6.81
CA GLY A 247 0.51 10.29 -6.82
C GLY A 247 1.78 10.69 -6.07
N PRO A 248 2.29 11.90 -6.31
CA PRO A 248 3.31 12.50 -5.47
C PRO A 248 2.72 12.92 -4.09
N PRO A 249 3.48 12.87 -2.98
CA PRO A 249 4.90 12.51 -2.88
C PRO A 249 5.15 11.00 -2.70
N CYS A 250 4.14 10.16 -2.90
CA CYS A 250 4.22 8.74 -2.63
C CYS A 250 4.95 7.96 -3.71
N ARG A 251 4.99 8.47 -4.94
CA ARG A 251 5.78 7.85 -6.02
C ARG A 251 7.25 8.25 -5.87
N LEU A 252 8.15 7.27 -6.03
CA LEU A 252 9.54 7.56 -6.34
C LEU A 252 9.59 8.43 -7.61
N PRO A 253 10.43 9.48 -7.68
CA PRO A 253 10.69 10.11 -8.95
C PRO A 253 11.14 9.01 -9.92
N PHE A 254 10.51 8.97 -11.07
CA PHE A 254 10.85 8.02 -12.14
C PHE A 254 12.31 8.30 -12.52
N SER A 255 13.26 7.58 -11.94
CA SER A 255 14.58 7.48 -12.51
C SER A 255 14.36 6.78 -13.85
N ALA A 256 14.38 7.55 -14.92
CA ALA A 256 14.47 6.99 -16.25
C ALA A 256 15.65 6.01 -16.20
N VAL A 257 15.34 4.72 -16.19
CA VAL A 257 16.33 3.70 -16.49
C VAL A 257 16.80 4.08 -17.87
N SER A 258 17.97 4.70 -17.95
CA SER A 258 18.63 4.95 -19.20
C SER A 258 18.84 3.58 -19.82
N ASP A 259 18.04 3.33 -20.83
CA ASP A 259 18.21 2.23 -21.77
C ASP A 259 19.53 2.49 -22.50
N THR A 260 20.64 2.13 -21.88
CA THR A 260 21.93 2.05 -22.54
C THR A 260 21.88 0.76 -23.35
N GLY A 261 21.18 0.86 -24.48
CA GLY A 261 21.19 -0.13 -25.51
C GLY A 261 22.62 -0.45 -25.91
N SER A 262 22.96 -1.70 -25.76
CA SER A 262 24.08 -2.33 -26.46
C SER A 262 23.82 -2.23 -27.96
N ARG A 263 24.75 -1.61 -28.61
CA ARG A 263 24.98 -1.81 -30.06
C ARG A 263 25.72 -3.12 -30.27
#